data_a2cd7b67fc1fd0be9066c3c8e4321d1a
#
_entry.id   a2cd7b67fc1fd0be9066c3c8e4321d1a
#
_cell.length_a   1.000
_cell.length_b   1.000
_cell.length_c   1.000
_cell.angle_alpha   90.00
_cell.angle_beta   90.00
_cell.angle_gamma   90.00
#
_symmetry.space_group_name_H-M   'P 1'
#
loop_
_entity.id
_entity.type
_entity.pdbx_description
1 polymer ?
#
loop_
_entity_poly.entity_id
_entity_poly.type
_entity_poly.pdbx_seq_one_letter_code
_entity_poly.pdbx_strand_id
1 'polypeptide(L)'
;MPRYCGCGKLNSVNHSLDCKLGGYAHIRHNKIRDTEARIMQEVAFDVKVEPGLQKVSKNVKLQPGSKTEDNARLDVSARGIFSSHELTFFDVRISNPNAPSNRSLTIADVYKKNEKEKMKAYGDRIIQIEKGSFVPLVYTTTGGMGPQCEKLHKRIAKLITDKRNERYSDVINHLRTRLRFSLLKSVLVAIRGARGKRTKPGTEECIANISFNLIPYVQTYEGY
;
A
#
# COMPACT_ATOMS: atom_id res chain seq x y z
N MET A 1 24.46 -6.64 9.60
CA MET A 1 23.88 -5.35 10.03
C MET A 1 24.81 -4.73 11.08
N PRO A 2 25.09 -3.43 11.08
CA PRO A 2 25.86 -2.77 12.14
C PRO A 2 25.11 -2.90 13.48
N ARG A 3 25.85 -2.96 14.58
CA ARG A 3 25.29 -3.13 15.95
C ARG A 3 24.32 -2.01 16.33
N TYR A 4 24.60 -0.78 15.90
CA TYR A 4 23.75 0.38 16.15
C TYR A 4 23.25 1.00 14.85
N CYS A 5 21.99 1.42 14.85
CA CYS A 5 21.42 2.22 13.78
C CYS A 5 21.93 3.66 13.87
N GLY A 6 21.99 4.39 12.76
CA GLY A 6 22.34 5.81 12.75
C GLY A 6 21.44 6.70 13.65
N CYS A 7 20.29 6.22 14.11
CA CYS A 7 19.44 6.88 15.10
C CYS A 7 19.88 6.65 16.56
N GLY A 8 20.98 5.93 16.79
CA GLY A 8 21.52 5.61 18.12
C GLY A 8 20.93 4.36 18.79
N LYS A 9 19.87 3.77 18.26
CA LYS A 9 19.24 2.55 18.85
C LYS A 9 19.94 1.28 18.38
N LEU A 10 19.87 0.23 19.21
CA LEU A 10 20.33 -1.11 18.83
C LEU A 10 19.63 -1.55 17.55
N ASN A 11 20.43 -2.03 16.60
CA ASN A 11 19.90 -2.45 15.30
C ASN A 11 19.31 -3.86 15.39
N SER A 12 18.10 -3.99 14.90
CA SER A 12 17.38 -5.27 14.78
C SER A 12 16.48 -5.23 13.55
N VAL A 13 15.99 -6.37 13.11
CA VAL A 13 15.02 -6.44 12.02
C VAL A 13 13.78 -5.57 12.34
N ASN A 14 13.21 -5.73 13.53
CA ASN A 14 12.05 -4.95 13.95
C ASN A 14 12.33 -3.44 13.98
N HIS A 15 13.49 -3.03 14.56
CA HIS A 15 13.89 -1.64 14.54
C HIS A 15 14.02 -1.11 13.11
N SER A 16 14.62 -1.89 12.22
CA SER A 16 14.82 -1.50 10.81
C SER A 16 13.51 -1.28 10.07
N LEU A 17 12.45 -2.01 10.43
CA LEU A 17 11.13 -1.86 9.81
C LEU A 17 10.36 -0.63 10.30
N ASP A 18 10.66 -0.14 11.52
CA ASP A 18 9.95 0.97 12.16
C ASP A 18 10.78 2.27 12.23
N CYS A 19 12.08 2.20 11.95
CA CYS A 19 12.97 3.35 12.04
C CYS A 19 12.60 4.41 10.99
N LYS A 20 12.39 5.64 11.47
CA LYS A 20 12.09 6.78 10.59
C LYS A 20 13.30 7.29 9.82
N LEU A 21 14.53 7.00 10.31
CA LEU A 21 15.74 7.45 9.66
C LEU A 21 15.96 6.70 8.34
N GLY A 22 16.30 7.42 7.28
CA GLY A 22 16.54 6.91 5.94
C GLY A 22 15.28 6.78 5.06
N GLY A 23 14.09 7.11 5.58
CA GLY A 23 12.85 7.17 4.79
C GLY A 23 12.31 5.82 4.29
N TYR A 24 12.85 4.69 4.76
CA TYR A 24 12.49 3.36 4.24
C TYR A 24 11.04 2.97 4.45
N ALA A 25 10.40 3.47 5.52
CA ALA A 25 8.97 3.28 5.74
C ALA A 25 8.15 3.95 4.61
N HIS A 26 8.58 5.14 4.18
CA HIS A 26 7.94 5.88 3.10
C HIS A 26 8.20 5.23 1.73
N ILE A 27 9.44 4.80 1.46
CA ILE A 27 9.79 4.04 0.24
C ILE A 27 8.93 2.77 0.13
N ARG A 28 8.78 2.03 1.22
CA ARG A 28 7.93 0.84 1.28
C ARG A 28 6.47 1.16 1.00
N HIS A 29 5.94 2.22 1.62
CA HIS A 29 4.59 2.70 1.39
C HIS A 29 4.36 3.04 -0.09
N ASN A 30 5.20 3.89 -0.68
CA ASN A 30 5.08 4.28 -2.07
C ASN A 30 5.14 3.08 -3.03
N LYS A 31 6.02 2.11 -2.74
CA LYS A 31 6.14 0.91 -3.57
C LYS A 31 4.86 0.08 -3.60
N ILE A 32 4.18 -0.07 -2.46
CA ILE A 32 2.89 -0.80 -2.41
C ILE A 32 1.77 0.03 -3.03
N ARG A 33 1.68 1.33 -2.74
CA ARG A 33 0.75 2.25 -3.40
C ARG A 33 0.83 2.14 -4.93
N ASP A 34 2.04 2.24 -5.48
CA ASP A 34 2.26 2.20 -6.92
C ASP A 34 1.97 0.81 -7.52
N THR A 35 2.20 -0.26 -6.74
CA THR A 35 1.83 -1.62 -7.15
C THR A 35 0.32 -1.77 -7.21
N GLU A 36 -0.42 -1.27 -6.21
CA GLU A 36 -1.88 -1.25 -6.20
C GLU A 36 -2.46 -0.44 -7.36
N ALA A 37 -1.93 0.77 -7.58
CA ALA A 37 -2.37 1.61 -8.69
C ALA A 37 -2.23 0.89 -10.05
N ARG A 38 -1.10 0.20 -10.28
CA ARG A 38 -0.90 -0.60 -11.52
C ARG A 38 -1.85 -1.77 -11.64
N ILE A 39 -2.18 -2.43 -10.53
CA ILE A 39 -3.17 -3.51 -10.51
C ILE A 39 -4.56 -2.97 -10.86
N MET A 40 -4.94 -1.83 -10.27
CA MET A 40 -6.22 -1.18 -10.56
C MET A 40 -6.31 -0.72 -12.03
N GLN A 41 -5.22 -0.22 -12.61
CA GLN A 41 -5.17 0.18 -14.04
C GLN A 41 -5.53 -0.94 -15.02
N GLU A 42 -5.42 -2.20 -14.62
CA GLU A 42 -5.77 -3.33 -15.48
C GLU A 42 -7.29 -3.45 -15.72
N VAL A 43 -8.11 -2.91 -14.81
CA VAL A 43 -9.58 -3.09 -14.81
C VAL A 43 -10.38 -1.83 -14.56
N ALA A 44 -9.78 -0.79 -14.00
CA ALA A 44 -10.45 0.44 -13.61
C ALA A 44 -10.15 1.59 -14.57
N PHE A 45 -10.99 2.63 -14.51
CA PHE A 45 -10.81 3.87 -15.26
C PHE A 45 -10.29 4.96 -14.32
N ASP A 46 -9.69 6.00 -14.89
CA ASP A 46 -9.30 7.24 -14.20
C ASP A 46 -8.52 6.96 -12.89
N VAL A 47 -7.56 6.03 -12.97
CA VAL A 47 -6.70 5.71 -11.83
C VAL A 47 -5.70 6.84 -11.61
N LYS A 48 -5.77 7.50 -10.44
CA LYS A 48 -4.87 8.58 -10.04
C LYS A 48 -4.09 8.19 -8.80
N VAL A 49 -2.81 8.49 -8.80
CA VAL A 49 -1.93 8.38 -7.64
C VAL A 49 -1.86 9.73 -6.95
N GLU A 50 -1.94 9.71 -5.63
CA GLU A 50 -1.98 10.90 -4.76
C GLU A 50 -3.05 11.93 -5.15
N PRO A 51 -4.32 11.51 -5.37
CA PRO A 51 -5.38 12.45 -5.68
C PRO A 51 -5.57 13.44 -4.52
N GLY A 52 -5.58 14.73 -4.85
CA GLY A 52 -5.98 15.77 -3.90
C GLY A 52 -7.47 15.68 -3.61
N LEU A 53 -7.85 15.93 -2.36
CA LEU A 53 -9.24 15.99 -1.95
C LEU A 53 -9.78 17.42 -2.05
N GLN A 54 -11.08 17.55 -2.35
CA GLN A 54 -11.76 18.83 -2.38
C GLN A 54 -11.72 19.50 -1.00
N LYS A 55 -11.69 20.82 -0.97
CA LYS A 55 -11.72 21.58 0.29
C LYS A 55 -13.03 21.38 1.04
N VAL A 56 -12.90 21.26 2.35
CA VAL A 56 -14.07 21.16 3.22
C VAL A 56 -14.72 22.54 3.36
N SER A 57 -15.94 22.67 2.85
CA SER A 57 -16.73 23.91 3.00
C SER A 57 -17.10 24.12 4.48
N LYS A 58 -17.11 25.38 4.93
CA LYS A 58 -17.46 25.75 6.33
C LYS A 58 -18.82 25.23 6.80
N ASN A 59 -19.74 24.95 5.88
CA ASN A 59 -21.09 24.49 6.17
C ASN A 59 -21.20 22.96 6.31
N VAL A 60 -20.13 22.20 6.04
CA VAL A 60 -20.14 20.75 6.15
C VAL A 60 -19.61 20.35 7.52
N LYS A 61 -20.44 19.65 8.29
CA LYS A 61 -20.04 19.06 9.57
C LYS A 61 -19.64 17.62 9.35
N LEU A 62 -18.34 17.34 9.47
CA LEU A 62 -17.79 15.99 9.42
C LEU A 62 -17.79 15.35 10.81
N GLN A 63 -17.76 14.02 10.85
CA GLN A 63 -17.63 13.26 12.09
C GLN A 63 -16.34 13.61 12.86
N PRO A 64 -16.35 13.57 14.21
CA PRO A 64 -15.16 13.84 15.00
C PRO A 64 -13.98 12.93 14.65
N GLY A 65 -12.83 13.54 14.33
CA GLY A 65 -11.62 12.85 13.92
C GLY A 65 -11.45 12.69 12.41
N SER A 66 -12.38 13.21 11.61
CA SER A 66 -12.21 13.33 10.16
C SER A 66 -11.13 14.35 9.80
N LYS A 67 -10.36 14.06 8.76
CA LYS A 67 -9.35 14.95 8.22
C LYS A 67 -9.99 16.12 7.46
N THR A 68 -9.64 17.34 7.85
CA THR A 68 -10.22 18.58 7.30
C THR A 68 -9.21 19.45 6.56
N GLU A 69 -7.94 19.07 6.53
CA GLU A 69 -6.88 19.84 5.90
C GLU A 69 -7.17 20.05 4.38
N ASP A 70 -6.97 21.29 3.92
CA ASP A 70 -7.23 21.69 2.53
C ASP A 70 -6.33 21.00 1.49
N ASN A 71 -5.14 20.59 1.92
CA ASN A 71 -4.16 19.90 1.09
C ASN A 71 -4.15 18.39 1.30
N ALA A 72 -5.20 17.83 1.92
CA ALA A 72 -5.29 16.40 2.17
C ALA A 72 -5.28 15.62 0.84
N ARG A 73 -4.55 14.51 0.84
CA ARG A 73 -4.44 13.59 -0.30
C ARG A 73 -4.66 12.16 0.18
N LEU A 74 -5.12 11.32 -0.72
CA LEU A 74 -5.16 9.88 -0.54
C LEU A 74 -4.17 9.22 -1.49
N ASP A 75 -3.90 7.93 -1.27
CA ASP A 75 -2.84 7.26 -2.00
C ASP A 75 -3.23 6.93 -3.45
N VAL A 76 -4.44 6.44 -3.67
CA VAL A 76 -4.95 6.10 -5.00
C VAL A 76 -6.43 6.44 -5.07
N SER A 77 -6.90 6.83 -6.25
CA SER A 77 -8.33 6.80 -6.60
C SER A 77 -8.52 6.07 -7.92
N ALA A 78 -9.64 5.39 -8.06
CA ALA A 78 -10.00 4.67 -9.28
C ALA A 78 -11.52 4.63 -9.46
N ARG A 79 -11.98 4.61 -10.71
CA ARG A 79 -13.40 4.51 -11.07
C ARG A 79 -13.70 3.15 -11.68
N GLY A 80 -14.87 2.58 -11.34
CA GLY A 80 -15.35 1.36 -12.00
C GLY A 80 -14.94 0.05 -11.34
N ILE A 81 -14.38 0.06 -10.13
CA ILE A 81 -14.00 -1.17 -9.42
C ILE A 81 -15.22 -1.86 -8.81
N PHE A 82 -16.06 -1.13 -8.07
CA PHE A 82 -17.25 -1.70 -7.41
C PHE A 82 -18.50 -1.48 -8.24
N SER A 83 -18.68 -0.30 -8.80
CA SER A 83 -19.70 0.00 -9.81
C SER A 83 -19.11 0.87 -10.92
N SER A 84 -19.73 0.88 -12.11
CA SER A 84 -19.17 1.50 -13.33
C SER A 84 -18.87 3.00 -13.19
N HIS A 85 -19.65 3.71 -12.39
CA HIS A 85 -19.55 5.18 -12.25
C HIS A 85 -18.96 5.63 -10.91
N GLU A 86 -18.83 4.74 -9.96
CA GLU A 86 -18.37 5.07 -8.61
C GLU A 86 -16.87 5.36 -8.59
N LEU A 87 -16.51 6.52 -8.03
CA LEU A 87 -15.14 6.86 -7.70
C LEU A 87 -14.82 6.33 -6.31
N THR A 88 -13.84 5.44 -6.23
CA THR A 88 -13.36 4.87 -4.96
C THR A 88 -11.98 5.41 -4.65
N PHE A 89 -11.79 5.83 -3.41
CA PHE A 89 -10.52 6.29 -2.88
C PHE A 89 -9.90 5.21 -2.00
N PHE A 90 -8.60 5.07 -2.09
CA PHE A 90 -7.81 4.07 -1.37
C PHE A 90 -6.67 4.73 -0.60
N ASP A 91 -6.40 4.22 0.60
CA ASP A 91 -5.30 4.68 1.43
C ASP A 91 -4.53 3.48 2.00
N VAL A 92 -3.25 3.41 1.68
CA VAL A 92 -2.36 2.30 2.02
C VAL A 92 -1.78 2.50 3.42
N ARG A 93 -1.82 1.46 4.24
CA ARG A 93 -1.17 1.40 5.53
C ARG A 93 -0.36 0.12 5.66
N ILE A 94 0.95 0.24 5.91
CA ILE A 94 1.79 -0.91 6.17
C ILE A 94 2.22 -0.89 7.62
N SER A 95 1.75 -1.86 8.39
CA SER A 95 1.98 -1.97 9.82
C SER A 95 3.00 -3.08 10.12
N ASN A 96 3.90 -2.84 11.08
CA ASN A 96 4.73 -3.89 11.62
C ASN A 96 3.98 -4.56 12.80
N PRO A 97 3.58 -5.84 12.68
CA PRO A 97 2.85 -6.50 13.76
C PRO A 97 3.70 -6.69 15.03
N ASN A 98 5.03 -6.71 14.89
CA ASN A 98 5.97 -6.85 15.99
C ASN A 98 6.40 -5.50 16.59
N ALA A 99 5.82 -4.37 16.15
CA ALA A 99 6.08 -3.07 16.76
C ALA A 99 5.62 -3.06 18.24
N PRO A 100 6.30 -2.31 19.13
CA PRO A 100 5.92 -2.26 20.54
C PRO A 100 4.43 -1.93 20.77
N SER A 101 3.84 -1.08 19.93
CA SER A 101 2.41 -0.69 19.99
C SER A 101 1.43 -1.79 19.57
N ASN A 102 1.92 -2.89 18.98
CA ASN A 102 1.08 -3.97 18.48
C ASN A 102 1.33 -5.32 19.17
N ARG A 103 2.32 -5.41 20.10
CA ARG A 103 2.73 -6.68 20.72
C ARG A 103 1.61 -7.40 21.49
N SER A 104 0.67 -6.64 22.05
CA SER A 104 -0.48 -7.19 22.78
C SER A 104 -1.68 -7.52 21.89
N LEU A 105 -1.59 -7.25 20.59
CA LEU A 105 -2.70 -7.42 19.67
C LEU A 105 -2.49 -8.67 18.81
N THR A 106 -3.59 -9.34 18.48
CA THR A 106 -3.58 -10.35 17.42
C THR A 106 -3.39 -9.68 16.05
N ILE A 107 -2.96 -10.44 15.05
CA ILE A 107 -2.81 -9.91 13.67
C ILE A 107 -4.17 -9.38 13.16
N ALA A 108 -5.26 -10.07 13.49
CA ALA A 108 -6.61 -9.64 13.13
C ALA A 108 -6.97 -8.29 13.77
N ASP A 109 -6.61 -8.09 15.04
CA ASP A 109 -6.85 -6.82 15.74
C ASP A 109 -5.98 -5.69 15.16
N VAL A 110 -4.75 -5.99 14.74
CA VAL A 110 -3.89 -5.01 14.07
C VAL A 110 -4.54 -4.53 12.76
N TYR A 111 -5.10 -5.42 11.96
CA TYR A 111 -5.83 -5.03 10.75
C TYR A 111 -7.05 -4.17 11.11
N LYS A 112 -7.92 -4.68 11.99
CA LYS A 112 -9.15 -4.01 12.39
C LYS A 112 -8.90 -2.62 12.96
N LYS A 113 -7.87 -2.47 13.80
CA LYS A 113 -7.46 -1.18 14.37
C LYS A 113 -7.07 -0.19 13.27
N ASN A 114 -6.17 -0.59 12.36
CA ASN A 114 -5.68 0.28 11.30
C ASN A 114 -6.77 0.63 10.27
N GLU A 115 -7.64 -0.32 9.90
CA GLU A 115 -8.79 -0.06 9.01
C GLU A 115 -9.75 0.94 9.67
N LYS A 116 -10.07 0.75 10.96
CA LYS A 116 -10.94 1.67 11.72
C LYS A 116 -10.36 3.08 11.82
N GLU A 117 -9.04 3.21 12.09
CA GLU A 117 -8.35 4.49 12.14
C GLU A 117 -8.47 5.24 10.79
N LYS A 118 -8.26 4.54 9.66
CA LYS A 118 -8.37 5.14 8.33
C LYS A 118 -9.81 5.49 7.97
N MET A 119 -10.77 4.62 8.27
CA MET A 119 -12.19 4.90 8.07
C MET A 119 -12.64 6.13 8.87
N LYS A 120 -12.20 6.26 10.13
CA LYS A 120 -12.50 7.43 10.94
C LYS A 120 -11.89 8.71 10.36
N ALA A 121 -10.68 8.63 9.81
CA ALA A 121 -9.96 9.79 9.27
C ALA A 121 -10.55 10.30 7.93
N TYR A 122 -10.98 9.39 7.05
CA TYR A 122 -11.31 9.76 5.67
C TYR A 122 -12.73 9.37 5.24
N GLY A 123 -13.32 8.32 5.83
CA GLY A 123 -14.58 7.74 5.35
C GLY A 123 -15.69 8.76 5.21
N ASP A 124 -15.95 9.52 6.27
CA ASP A 124 -17.03 10.51 6.29
C ASP A 124 -16.78 11.66 5.29
N ARG A 125 -15.54 12.16 5.22
CA ARG A 125 -15.15 13.19 4.25
C ARG A 125 -15.38 12.73 2.80
N ILE A 126 -14.98 11.51 2.47
CA ILE A 126 -15.13 10.98 1.11
C ILE A 126 -16.61 10.85 0.74
N ILE A 127 -17.43 10.34 1.64
CA ILE A 127 -18.87 10.18 1.40
C ILE A 127 -19.55 11.54 1.24
N GLN A 128 -19.25 12.49 2.14
CA GLN A 128 -19.97 13.77 2.17
C GLN A 128 -19.49 14.76 1.12
N ILE A 129 -18.19 14.79 0.80
CA ILE A 129 -17.60 15.82 -0.07
C ILE A 129 -17.29 15.27 -1.45
N GLU A 130 -16.57 14.15 -1.53
CA GLU A 130 -16.17 13.56 -2.82
C GLU A 130 -17.28 12.78 -3.49
N LYS A 131 -18.36 12.46 -2.75
CA LYS A 131 -19.49 11.63 -3.22
C LYS A 131 -19.04 10.27 -3.78
N GLY A 132 -17.99 9.71 -3.18
CA GLY A 132 -17.39 8.43 -3.53
C GLY A 132 -17.36 7.46 -2.37
N SER A 133 -16.71 6.34 -2.56
CA SER A 133 -16.43 5.35 -1.52
C SER A 133 -14.98 5.38 -1.06
N PHE A 134 -14.72 4.86 0.13
CA PHE A 134 -13.38 4.79 0.70
C PHE A 134 -13.04 3.37 1.15
N VAL A 135 -11.87 2.89 0.78
CA VAL A 135 -11.37 1.55 1.15
C VAL A 135 -9.96 1.66 1.73
N PRO A 136 -9.76 1.38 3.02
CA PRO A 136 -8.44 1.31 3.61
C PRO A 136 -7.70 0.04 3.17
N LEU A 137 -6.47 0.19 2.68
CA LEU A 137 -5.62 -0.91 2.23
C LEU A 137 -4.54 -1.19 3.28
N VAL A 138 -4.85 -2.07 4.22
CA VAL A 138 -3.96 -2.39 5.35
C VAL A 138 -3.15 -3.64 5.05
N TYR A 139 -1.83 -3.51 5.13
CA TYR A 139 -0.84 -4.59 4.98
C TYR A 139 0.00 -4.72 6.24
N THR A 140 0.63 -5.88 6.40
CA THR A 140 1.70 -6.06 7.39
C THR A 140 3.05 -6.25 6.73
N THR A 141 4.12 -5.87 7.43
CA THR A 141 5.50 -6.09 6.97
C THR A 141 5.85 -7.57 6.77
N THR A 142 5.03 -8.47 7.28
CA THR A 142 5.16 -9.93 7.16
C THR A 142 4.46 -10.52 5.93
N GLY A 143 3.83 -9.67 5.10
CA GLY A 143 3.20 -10.12 3.85
C GLY A 143 1.70 -10.40 3.95
N GLY A 144 1.08 -10.18 5.09
CA GLY A 144 -0.36 -10.32 5.27
C GLY A 144 -1.12 -9.06 4.81
N MET A 145 -2.41 -9.22 4.56
CA MET A 145 -3.33 -8.15 4.17
C MET A 145 -4.61 -8.19 4.99
N GLY A 146 -5.20 -7.03 5.24
CA GLY A 146 -6.46 -6.90 5.98
C GLY A 146 -7.69 -7.29 5.16
N PRO A 147 -8.83 -7.51 5.82
CA PRO A 147 -10.07 -7.95 5.18
C PRO A 147 -10.54 -7.06 4.03
N GLN A 148 -10.38 -5.74 4.13
CA GLN A 148 -10.77 -4.81 3.05
C GLN A 148 -9.88 -4.97 1.81
N CYS A 149 -8.55 -5.18 2.00
CA CYS A 149 -7.64 -5.52 0.92
C CYS A 149 -8.04 -6.82 0.23
N GLU A 150 -8.36 -7.87 1.00
CA GLU A 150 -8.78 -9.16 0.45
C GLU A 150 -10.05 -9.03 -0.40
N LYS A 151 -11.04 -8.26 0.07
CA LYS A 151 -12.26 -7.99 -0.68
C LYS A 151 -11.97 -7.29 -2.00
N LEU A 152 -11.12 -6.26 -1.95
CA LEU A 152 -10.70 -5.54 -3.15
C LEU A 152 -10.01 -6.45 -4.15
N HIS A 153 -9.03 -7.24 -3.72
CA HIS A 153 -8.29 -8.14 -4.62
C HIS A 153 -9.18 -9.23 -5.23
N LYS A 154 -10.12 -9.78 -4.46
CA LYS A 154 -11.13 -10.71 -4.99
C LYS A 154 -11.98 -10.06 -6.07
N ARG A 155 -12.38 -8.79 -5.85
CA ARG A 155 -13.17 -8.04 -6.85
C ARG A 155 -12.34 -7.75 -8.10
N ILE A 156 -11.11 -7.27 -7.97
CA ILE A 156 -10.20 -7.01 -9.10
C ILE A 156 -9.90 -8.30 -9.86
N ALA A 157 -9.61 -9.40 -9.15
CA ALA A 157 -9.36 -10.68 -9.79
C ALA A 157 -10.56 -11.15 -10.63
N LYS A 158 -11.79 -10.98 -10.13
CA LYS A 158 -12.99 -11.27 -10.91
C LYS A 158 -13.08 -10.41 -12.17
N LEU A 159 -12.85 -9.11 -12.07
CA LEU A 159 -12.87 -8.21 -13.23
C LEU A 159 -11.80 -8.57 -14.29
N ILE A 160 -10.60 -8.95 -13.85
CA ILE A 160 -9.54 -9.42 -14.76
C ILE A 160 -9.94 -10.73 -15.43
N THR A 161 -10.45 -11.68 -14.65
CA THR A 161 -10.96 -12.97 -15.13
C THR A 161 -12.02 -12.76 -16.22
N ASP A 162 -13.01 -11.93 -15.95
CA ASP A 162 -14.09 -11.63 -16.90
C ASP A 162 -13.56 -10.92 -18.17
N LYS A 163 -12.58 -10.02 -18.01
CA LYS A 163 -11.99 -9.26 -19.11
C LYS A 163 -11.08 -10.08 -20.00
N ARG A 164 -10.31 -11.02 -19.44
CA ARG A 164 -9.27 -11.78 -20.14
C ARG A 164 -9.62 -13.23 -20.42
N ASN A 165 -10.77 -13.69 -19.91
CA ASN A 165 -11.17 -15.11 -19.96
C ASN A 165 -10.11 -16.06 -19.36
N GLU A 166 -9.45 -15.62 -18.27
CA GLU A 166 -8.46 -16.40 -17.53
C GLU A 166 -9.12 -17.11 -16.34
N ARG A 167 -8.44 -18.12 -15.78
CA ARG A 167 -8.95 -18.81 -14.58
C ARG A 167 -8.78 -17.92 -13.34
N TYR A 168 -9.83 -17.74 -12.56
CA TYR A 168 -9.83 -16.92 -11.35
C TYR A 168 -8.71 -17.29 -10.36
N SER A 169 -8.44 -18.60 -10.18
CA SER A 169 -7.38 -19.08 -9.28
C SER A 169 -6.00 -18.56 -9.68
N ASP A 170 -5.73 -18.47 -10.97
CA ASP A 170 -4.43 -18.06 -11.48
C ASP A 170 -4.27 -16.55 -11.36
N VAL A 171 -5.32 -15.81 -11.70
CA VAL A 171 -5.36 -14.35 -11.55
C VAL A 171 -5.17 -13.93 -10.09
N ILE A 172 -5.95 -14.48 -9.15
CA ILE A 172 -5.85 -14.09 -7.73
C ILE A 172 -4.51 -14.47 -7.13
N ASN A 173 -3.95 -15.62 -7.51
CA ASN A 173 -2.61 -16.03 -7.08
C ASN A 173 -1.53 -15.12 -7.63
N HIS A 174 -1.62 -14.73 -8.91
CA HIS A 174 -0.70 -13.78 -9.54
C HIS A 174 -0.71 -12.43 -8.82
N LEU A 175 -1.88 -11.85 -8.55
CA LEU A 175 -2.03 -10.59 -7.84
C LEU A 175 -1.39 -10.65 -6.44
N ARG A 176 -1.71 -11.69 -5.67
CA ARG A 176 -1.15 -11.91 -4.32
C ARG A 176 0.36 -12.08 -4.34
N THR A 177 0.88 -12.83 -5.29
CA THR A 177 2.31 -13.05 -5.47
C THR A 177 3.03 -11.75 -5.79
N ARG A 178 2.52 -10.98 -6.75
CA ARG A 178 3.07 -9.68 -7.14
C ARG A 178 3.18 -8.71 -5.95
N LEU A 179 2.14 -8.62 -5.12
CA LEU A 179 2.13 -7.78 -3.92
C LEU A 179 3.09 -8.27 -2.84
N ARG A 180 3.10 -9.57 -2.57
CA ARG A 180 4.01 -10.17 -1.59
C ARG A 180 5.48 -9.96 -1.97
N PHE A 181 5.84 -10.12 -3.24
CA PHE A 181 7.19 -9.84 -3.71
C PHE A 181 7.53 -8.34 -3.63
N SER A 182 6.60 -7.46 -3.99
CA SER A 182 6.79 -6.01 -3.85
C SER A 182 7.05 -5.62 -2.40
N LEU A 183 6.28 -6.19 -1.46
CA LEU A 183 6.45 -5.96 -0.04
C LEU A 183 7.77 -6.53 0.49
N LEU A 184 8.11 -7.78 0.13
CA LEU A 184 9.36 -8.43 0.51
C LEU A 184 10.58 -7.63 0.06
N LYS A 185 10.61 -7.19 -1.20
CA LYS A 185 11.69 -6.31 -1.70
C LYS A 185 11.82 -5.04 -0.88
N SER A 186 10.71 -4.40 -0.55
CA SER A 186 10.69 -3.17 0.25
C SER A 186 11.17 -3.40 1.69
N VAL A 187 10.84 -4.54 2.28
CA VAL A 187 11.31 -4.97 3.60
C VAL A 187 12.83 -5.22 3.57
N LEU A 188 13.34 -5.91 2.55
CA LEU A 188 14.78 -6.14 2.37
C LEU A 188 15.56 -4.84 2.22
N VAL A 189 15.03 -3.89 1.45
CA VAL A 189 15.61 -2.54 1.33
C VAL A 189 15.68 -1.84 2.69
N ALA A 190 14.63 -1.94 3.51
CA ALA A 190 14.62 -1.36 4.86
C ALA A 190 15.63 -2.03 5.81
N ILE A 191 15.86 -3.34 5.69
CA ILE A 191 16.81 -4.08 6.52
C ILE A 191 18.25 -3.82 6.10
N ARG A 192 18.53 -3.77 4.79
CA ARG A 192 19.88 -3.61 4.23
C ARG A 192 20.31 -2.16 4.08
N GLY A 193 19.37 -1.22 4.07
CA GLY A 193 19.64 0.17 3.78
C GLY A 193 20.51 0.86 4.82
N ALA A 194 21.45 1.69 4.36
CA ALA A 194 22.28 2.52 5.21
C ALA A 194 21.47 3.63 5.90
N ARG A 195 21.67 3.81 7.19
CA ARG A 195 21.04 4.85 8.02
C ARG A 195 22.05 5.82 8.61
N GLY A 196 23.07 6.19 7.82
CA GLY A 196 24.00 7.26 8.17
C GLY A 196 23.30 8.63 8.17
N LYS A 197 23.93 9.64 8.79
CA LYS A 197 23.54 11.05 8.56
C LYS A 197 23.80 11.37 7.10
N ARG A 198 22.77 11.31 6.26
CA ARG A 198 22.86 11.74 4.86
C ARG A 198 22.36 13.18 4.73
N THR A 199 23.20 14.03 4.19
CA THR A 199 22.76 15.22 3.48
C THR A 199 21.99 14.76 2.26
N LYS A 200 20.70 15.09 2.20
CA LYS A 200 19.68 14.85 1.16
C LYS A 200 19.94 13.64 0.22
N PRO A 201 19.14 12.59 0.25
CA PRO A 201 19.27 11.48 -0.70
C PRO A 201 18.70 11.88 -2.06
N GLY A 202 19.47 11.69 -3.10
CA GLY A 202 18.92 11.40 -4.40
C GLY A 202 18.19 10.07 -4.32
N THR A 203 16.88 10.08 -4.50
CA THR A 203 15.98 8.95 -4.26
C THR A 203 16.14 7.81 -5.26
N GLU A 204 16.90 8.00 -6.34
CA GLU A 204 17.02 7.05 -7.46
C GLU A 204 18.22 6.11 -7.36
N GLU A 205 19.36 6.54 -6.79
CA GLU A 205 20.57 5.73 -6.75
C GLU A 205 20.52 4.55 -5.78
N CYS A 206 19.74 4.59 -4.70
CA CYS A 206 19.63 3.47 -3.77
C CYS A 206 18.82 2.29 -4.33
N ILE A 207 17.99 2.51 -5.34
CA ILE A 207 17.15 1.48 -5.97
C ILE A 207 17.89 0.85 -7.15
N ALA A 208 18.69 1.61 -7.87
CA ALA A 208 19.42 1.16 -9.05
C ALA A 208 20.48 0.10 -8.76
N ASN A 209 21.11 0.11 -7.56
CA ASN A 209 22.13 -0.87 -7.17
C ASN A 209 21.56 -2.18 -6.62
N ILE A 210 20.24 -2.38 -6.60
CA ILE A 210 19.59 -3.67 -6.32
C ILE A 210 18.88 -4.14 -7.60
N SER A 211 19.54 -4.01 -8.74
CA SER A 211 19.14 -4.75 -9.93
C SER A 211 19.53 -6.21 -9.72
N PHE A 212 18.58 -7.00 -9.22
CA PHE A 212 18.62 -8.43 -9.46
C PHE A 212 18.46 -8.61 -10.97
N ASN A 213 19.48 -9.10 -11.63
CA ASN A 213 19.35 -9.69 -12.96
C ASN A 213 18.30 -10.80 -12.87
N LEU A 214 17.06 -10.45 -13.11
CA LEU A 214 16.02 -11.40 -13.42
C LEU A 214 16.34 -11.89 -14.81
N ILE A 215 16.97 -13.05 -14.92
CA ILE A 215 17.03 -13.83 -16.14
C ILE A 215 15.60 -13.92 -16.66
N PRO A 216 15.30 -13.46 -17.89
CA PRO A 216 13.99 -13.66 -18.47
C PRO A 216 13.83 -15.16 -18.73
N TYR A 217 13.01 -15.83 -17.96
CA TYR A 217 12.55 -17.18 -18.27
C TYR A 217 11.47 -17.04 -19.35
N VAL A 218 11.94 -16.88 -20.60
CA VAL A 218 11.11 -17.08 -21.77
C VAL A 218 11.29 -18.56 -22.15
N GLN A 219 10.39 -19.42 -21.69
CA GLN A 219 10.18 -20.71 -22.33
C GLN A 219 9.25 -20.49 -23.52
N THR A 220 9.83 -20.44 -24.70
CA THR A 220 9.15 -20.72 -25.94
C THR A 220 8.69 -22.18 -25.92
N TYR A 221 7.39 -22.41 -25.81
CA TYR A 221 6.80 -23.68 -26.21
C TYR A 221 6.65 -23.63 -27.72
N GLU A 222 7.65 -24.16 -28.45
CA GLU A 222 7.46 -24.64 -29.81
C GLU A 222 6.82 -26.03 -29.73
N GLY A 223 5.87 -26.21 -30.62
CA GLY A 223 4.85 -27.21 -30.72
C GLY A 223 5.27 -28.70 -30.75
N TYR A 224 4.30 -29.50 -30.41
CA TYR A 224 3.86 -30.70 -31.15
C TYR A 224 2.36 -30.84 -30.97
#